data_9d703eb0959497114c1ec4083ff30d39
#
_entry.id   9d703eb0959497114c1ec4083ff30d39
#
_cell.length_a   1.000
_cell.length_b   1.000
_cell.length_c   1.000
_cell.angle_alpha   90.00
_cell.angle_beta   90.00
_cell.angle_gamma   90.00
#
_symmetry.space_group_name_H-M   'P 1'
#
loop_
_entity.id
_entity.type
_entity.pdbx_description
1 polymer ?
#
loop_
_entity_poly.entity_id
_entity_poly.type
_entity_poly.pdbx_seq_one_letter_code
_entity_poly.pdbx_strand_id
1 'polypeptide(L)'
;MSTSLLPNPVVDRGSDNKEFFREVSTGLLQPQKTLPCKFLYDDQGSDLFNQICDLDEYYPTRTETAILRDNIREIAEVIGPGCRLVEFGSGTSTKTRMLLQHLTDLASYTPIDISSAQLFDSCEKLGTDFPALEILPLAADYTDSLQLPESEMPAQKVVAFFPGSTIGNFEPHEARSFLHRIACLCGRDGGLLIGVDLIKDRRRLEAAYNDRKGVTAAFNLNVLTRANRELGSDFDLSSFRHQAIYDEALGRIEMRLVSRRPQLVSLANQEFFFGEDEYITTEYSYKYSLPKFTNLAQSAGFEVLNVWVDSNKLFSVQYLGVRSDVAVNR
;
A
#
# COMPACT_ATOMS: atom_id res chain seq x y z
N MET A 1 -1.45 -34.66 -13.11
CA MET A 1 -2.66 -33.82 -13.15
C MET A 1 -2.21 -32.47 -13.62
N SER A 2 -2.79 -31.96 -14.68
CA SER A 2 -2.29 -30.82 -15.45
C SER A 2 -2.52 -29.53 -14.65
N THR A 3 -1.46 -28.83 -14.27
CA THR A 3 -1.49 -27.46 -13.75
C THR A 3 -2.02 -26.57 -14.86
N SER A 4 -3.28 -26.19 -14.78
CA SER A 4 -3.88 -25.16 -15.62
C SER A 4 -3.19 -23.85 -15.28
N LEU A 5 -2.22 -23.45 -16.07
CA LEU A 5 -1.70 -22.07 -16.09
C LEU A 5 -2.88 -21.16 -16.44
N LEU A 6 -3.29 -20.36 -15.48
CA LEU A 6 -4.26 -19.29 -15.73
C LEU A 6 -3.70 -18.41 -16.87
N PRO A 7 -4.51 -18.03 -17.87
CA PRO A 7 -4.04 -17.17 -18.94
C PRO A 7 -3.59 -15.84 -18.34
N ASN A 8 -2.36 -15.43 -18.64
CA ASN A 8 -1.88 -14.08 -18.30
C ASN A 8 -2.93 -13.07 -18.79
N PRO A 9 -3.53 -12.27 -17.91
CA PRO A 9 -4.40 -11.20 -18.35
C PRO A 9 -3.58 -10.27 -19.24
N VAL A 10 -4.10 -10.01 -20.44
CA VAL A 10 -3.53 -9.02 -21.35
C VAL A 10 -3.67 -7.67 -20.64
N VAL A 11 -2.58 -7.17 -20.08
CA VAL A 11 -2.52 -5.82 -19.51
C VAL A 11 -2.77 -4.85 -20.66
N ASP A 12 -3.90 -4.18 -20.65
CA ASP A 12 -4.23 -3.14 -21.63
C ASP A 12 -3.46 -1.85 -21.28
N ARG A 13 -2.19 -1.80 -21.69
CA ARG A 13 -1.31 -0.64 -21.49
C ARG A 13 -1.90 0.68 -22.03
N GLY A 14 -2.88 0.59 -22.92
CA GLY A 14 -3.55 1.77 -23.48
C GLY A 14 -4.55 2.43 -22.52
N SER A 15 -5.18 1.65 -21.64
CA SER A 15 -6.08 2.17 -20.59
C SER A 15 -5.26 2.78 -19.45
N ASP A 16 -4.18 2.14 -19.03
CA ASP A 16 -3.31 2.56 -17.94
C ASP A 16 -2.65 3.91 -18.24
N ASN A 17 -2.16 4.11 -19.48
CA ASN A 17 -1.57 5.38 -19.90
C ASN A 17 -2.61 6.53 -19.96
N LYS A 18 -3.87 6.25 -20.29
CA LYS A 18 -4.92 7.27 -20.28
C LYS A 18 -5.27 7.71 -18.85
N GLU A 19 -5.36 6.76 -17.94
CA GLU A 19 -5.59 7.04 -16.53
C GLU A 19 -4.41 7.83 -15.95
N PHE A 20 -3.18 7.37 -16.17
CA PHE A 20 -1.98 8.05 -15.73
C PHE A 20 -1.91 9.50 -16.25
N PHE A 21 -2.15 9.71 -17.54
CA PHE A 21 -2.21 11.05 -18.12
C PHE A 21 -3.27 11.93 -17.46
N ARG A 22 -4.49 11.41 -17.28
CA ARG A 22 -5.60 12.16 -16.67
C ARG A 22 -5.25 12.59 -15.25
N GLU A 23 -4.73 11.68 -14.44
CA GLU A 23 -4.44 11.95 -13.03
C GLU A 23 -3.23 12.87 -12.85
N VAL A 24 -2.17 12.69 -13.66
CA VAL A 24 -1.01 13.60 -13.67
C VAL A 24 -1.46 15.01 -14.08
N SER A 25 -2.20 15.14 -15.19
CA SER A 25 -2.68 16.45 -15.64
C SER A 25 -3.57 17.12 -14.59
N THR A 26 -4.50 16.37 -13.99
CA THR A 26 -5.39 16.88 -12.95
C THR A 26 -4.61 17.33 -11.71
N GLY A 27 -3.65 16.53 -11.27
CA GLY A 27 -2.85 16.83 -10.08
C GLY A 27 -1.93 18.04 -10.27
N LEU A 28 -1.35 18.20 -11.47
CA LEU A 28 -0.50 19.36 -11.79
C LEU A 28 -1.28 20.68 -11.96
N LEU A 29 -2.59 20.61 -12.23
CA LEU A 29 -3.49 21.78 -12.28
C LEU A 29 -3.98 22.26 -10.91
N GLN A 30 -3.78 21.46 -9.84
CA GLN A 30 -4.20 21.86 -8.51
C GLN A 30 -3.39 23.07 -8.01
N PRO A 31 -3.97 23.94 -7.15
CA PRO A 31 -3.24 25.04 -6.50
C PRO A 31 -1.98 24.55 -5.77
N GLN A 32 -2.08 23.43 -5.04
CA GLN A 32 -0.96 22.64 -4.57
C GLN A 32 -0.82 21.42 -5.48
N LYS A 33 0.23 21.40 -6.28
CA LYS A 33 0.46 20.30 -7.23
C LYS A 33 0.68 18.99 -6.51
N THR A 34 0.03 17.93 -7.01
CA THR A 34 0.10 16.58 -6.46
C THR A 34 0.25 15.55 -7.56
N LEU A 35 0.84 14.40 -7.24
CA LEU A 35 0.79 13.19 -8.07
C LEU A 35 0.37 12.03 -7.19
N PRO A 36 -0.56 11.17 -7.63
CA PRO A 36 -0.98 10.00 -6.85
C PRO A 36 0.18 9.04 -6.61
N CYS A 37 0.35 8.60 -5.36
CA CYS A 37 1.47 7.74 -4.95
C CYS A 37 1.50 6.37 -5.64
N LYS A 38 0.36 5.87 -6.13
CA LYS A 38 0.30 4.61 -6.89
C LYS A 38 1.22 4.60 -8.12
N PHE A 39 1.48 5.76 -8.71
CA PHE A 39 2.36 5.88 -9.88
C PHE A 39 3.87 5.83 -9.56
N LEU A 40 4.22 5.83 -8.28
CA LEU A 40 5.59 5.54 -7.84
C LEU A 40 5.98 4.07 -8.06
N TYR A 41 5.01 3.16 -8.17
CA TYR A 41 5.19 1.70 -8.14
C TYR A 41 5.10 1.05 -9.53
N ASP A 42 5.79 1.61 -10.56
CA ASP A 42 6.12 0.83 -11.75
C ASP A 42 7.22 -0.20 -11.43
N ASP A 43 7.64 -1.02 -12.40
CA ASP A 43 8.65 -2.05 -12.16
C ASP A 43 9.91 -1.49 -11.50
N GLN A 44 10.43 -0.35 -12.00
CA GLN A 44 11.60 0.32 -11.44
C GLN A 44 11.32 0.88 -10.03
N GLY A 45 10.15 1.48 -9.82
CA GLY A 45 9.74 2.01 -8.52
C GLY A 45 9.57 0.90 -7.48
N SER A 46 9.02 -0.24 -7.87
CA SER A 46 8.89 -1.41 -7.01
C SER A 46 10.25 -1.96 -6.58
N ASP A 47 11.22 -2.01 -7.49
CA ASP A 47 12.60 -2.39 -7.16
C ASP A 47 13.28 -1.40 -6.22
N LEU A 48 13.06 -0.10 -6.43
CA LEU A 48 13.57 0.94 -5.52
C LEU A 48 12.90 0.85 -4.14
N PHE A 49 11.60 0.58 -4.08
CA PHE A 49 10.91 0.39 -2.81
C PHE A 49 11.43 -0.84 -2.04
N ASN A 50 11.72 -1.93 -2.74
CA ASN A 50 12.37 -3.09 -2.12
C ASN A 50 13.72 -2.71 -1.50
N GLN A 51 14.54 -1.89 -2.19
CA GLN A 51 15.79 -1.38 -1.64
C GLN A 51 15.56 -0.45 -0.43
N ILE A 52 14.49 0.38 -0.44
CA ILE A 52 14.10 1.21 0.71
C ILE A 52 13.81 0.33 1.93
N CYS A 53 13.10 -0.79 1.75
CA CYS A 53 12.78 -1.72 2.83
C CYS A 53 14.00 -2.30 3.54
N ASP A 54 15.15 -2.35 2.87
CA ASP A 54 16.44 -2.84 3.41
C ASP A 54 17.30 -1.75 4.06
N LEU A 55 16.88 -0.47 4.01
CA LEU A 55 17.64 0.63 4.60
C LEU A 55 17.56 0.64 6.13
N ASP A 56 18.66 0.98 6.77
CA ASP A 56 18.72 1.13 8.24
C ASP A 56 17.77 2.22 8.76
N GLU A 57 17.59 3.28 8.00
CA GLU A 57 16.68 4.38 8.33
C GLU A 57 15.21 3.99 8.21
N TYR A 58 14.86 3.06 7.29
CA TYR A 58 13.47 2.65 7.04
C TYR A 58 13.04 1.55 8.00
N TYR A 59 12.71 1.93 9.23
CA TYR A 59 12.29 1.03 10.30
C TYR A 59 10.94 0.31 10.08
N PRO A 60 9.93 0.83 9.29
CA PRO A 60 8.59 0.26 9.28
C PRO A 60 8.56 -1.22 8.92
N THR A 61 9.19 -1.62 7.81
CA THR A 61 9.19 -3.01 7.33
C THR A 61 9.78 -3.98 8.34
N ARG A 62 10.99 -3.69 8.88
CA ARG A 62 11.62 -4.60 9.84
C ARG A 62 10.89 -4.66 11.19
N THR A 63 10.28 -3.53 11.63
CA THR A 63 9.54 -3.49 12.89
C THR A 63 8.24 -4.28 12.77
N GLU A 64 7.46 -4.08 11.71
CA GLU A 64 6.25 -4.85 11.44
C GLU A 64 6.54 -6.35 11.30
N THR A 65 7.59 -6.70 10.56
CA THR A 65 8.03 -8.09 10.39
C THR A 65 8.40 -8.73 11.73
N ALA A 66 9.07 -7.99 12.62
CA ALA A 66 9.40 -8.47 13.96
C ALA A 66 8.13 -8.68 14.81
N ILE A 67 7.19 -7.72 14.80
CA ILE A 67 5.91 -7.87 15.52
C ILE A 67 5.15 -9.11 15.02
N LEU A 68 5.03 -9.28 13.71
CA LEU A 68 4.37 -10.44 13.10
C LEU A 68 5.04 -11.74 13.55
N ARG A 69 6.35 -11.85 13.40
CA ARG A 69 7.12 -13.05 13.76
C ARG A 69 6.96 -13.41 15.24
N ASP A 70 7.10 -12.41 16.12
CA ASP A 70 7.12 -12.63 17.56
C ASP A 70 5.72 -12.98 18.12
N ASN A 71 4.64 -12.63 17.40
CA ASN A 71 3.25 -12.87 17.81
C ASN A 71 2.47 -13.77 16.84
N ILE A 72 3.14 -14.42 15.88
CA ILE A 72 2.50 -15.09 14.75
C ILE A 72 1.49 -16.16 15.14
N ARG A 73 1.73 -16.89 16.25
CA ARG A 73 0.82 -17.93 16.74
C ARG A 73 -0.48 -17.34 17.29
N GLU A 74 -0.36 -16.30 18.10
CA GLU A 74 -1.51 -15.56 18.62
C GLU A 74 -2.33 -14.92 17.50
N ILE A 75 -1.66 -14.32 16.51
CA ILE A 75 -2.30 -13.76 15.33
C ILE A 75 -3.06 -14.83 14.56
N ALA A 76 -2.45 -15.99 14.32
CA ALA A 76 -3.09 -17.10 13.63
C ALA A 76 -4.30 -17.66 14.42
N GLU A 77 -4.22 -17.76 15.75
CA GLU A 77 -5.33 -18.15 16.61
C GLU A 77 -6.51 -17.16 16.54
N VAL A 78 -6.22 -15.85 16.54
CA VAL A 78 -7.24 -14.79 16.43
C VAL A 78 -7.89 -14.79 15.04
N ILE A 79 -7.12 -14.99 13.98
CA ILE A 79 -7.64 -15.15 12.63
C ILE A 79 -8.53 -16.40 12.56
N GLY A 80 -8.07 -17.51 13.14
CA GLY A 80 -8.79 -18.79 13.18
C GLY A 80 -8.88 -19.51 11.83
N PRO A 81 -9.40 -20.74 11.82
CA PRO A 81 -9.44 -21.60 10.63
C PRO A 81 -10.51 -21.20 9.63
N GLY A 82 -10.45 -21.81 8.42
CA GLY A 82 -11.50 -21.74 7.39
C GLY A 82 -11.66 -20.36 6.77
N CYS A 83 -10.68 -19.47 6.86
CA CYS A 83 -10.80 -18.14 6.28
C CYS A 83 -10.28 -18.10 4.82
N ARG A 84 -10.83 -17.18 4.03
CA ARG A 84 -10.22 -16.66 2.82
C ARG A 84 -9.39 -15.44 3.22
N LEU A 85 -8.08 -15.47 2.94
CA LEU A 85 -7.18 -14.35 3.20
C LEU A 85 -7.10 -13.46 1.94
N VAL A 86 -7.41 -12.18 2.09
CA VAL A 86 -7.33 -11.19 1.01
C VAL A 86 -6.28 -10.15 1.38
N GLU A 87 -5.18 -10.07 0.64
CA GLU A 87 -4.08 -9.14 0.92
C GLU A 87 -4.08 -7.96 -0.04
N PHE A 88 -3.99 -6.75 0.50
CA PHE A 88 -3.92 -5.51 -0.25
C PHE A 88 -2.49 -5.00 -0.32
N GLY A 89 -1.91 -4.95 -1.54
CA GLY A 89 -0.51 -4.59 -1.77
C GLY A 89 0.43 -5.74 -1.35
N SER A 90 0.35 -6.87 -2.05
CA SER A 90 1.08 -8.09 -1.65
C SER A 90 2.60 -8.02 -1.82
N GLY A 91 3.08 -7.17 -2.73
CA GLY A 91 4.51 -6.95 -2.95
C GLY A 91 5.32 -8.25 -3.05
N THR A 92 6.41 -8.37 -2.27
CA THR A 92 7.30 -9.55 -2.25
C THR A 92 6.76 -10.74 -1.43
N SER A 93 5.57 -10.62 -0.84
CA SER A 93 4.90 -11.67 -0.04
C SER A 93 5.70 -12.24 1.15
N THR A 94 6.74 -11.55 1.62
CA THR A 94 7.57 -12.04 2.74
C THR A 94 6.78 -12.17 4.03
N LYS A 95 5.95 -11.17 4.36
CA LYS A 95 5.10 -11.17 5.57
C LYS A 95 3.99 -12.19 5.45
N THR A 96 3.44 -12.33 4.25
CA THR A 96 2.39 -13.29 3.92
C THR A 96 2.85 -14.72 4.11
N ARG A 97 4.08 -15.08 3.70
CA ARG A 97 4.65 -16.42 3.94
C ARG A 97 4.62 -16.79 5.42
N MET A 98 4.95 -15.85 6.30
CA MET A 98 4.90 -16.10 7.75
C MET A 98 3.47 -16.39 8.23
N LEU A 99 2.48 -15.67 7.71
CA LEU A 99 1.07 -15.94 8.04
C LEU A 99 0.62 -17.30 7.48
N LEU A 100 0.85 -17.55 6.19
CA LEU A 100 0.42 -18.79 5.52
C LEU A 100 1.01 -20.07 6.17
N GLN A 101 2.22 -19.99 6.73
CA GLN A 101 2.85 -21.10 7.46
C GLN A 101 2.16 -21.43 8.79
N HIS A 102 1.38 -20.51 9.36
CA HIS A 102 0.77 -20.68 10.67
C HIS A 102 -0.76 -20.70 10.64
N LEU A 103 -1.38 -20.24 9.54
CA LEU A 103 -2.82 -20.36 9.35
C LEU A 103 -3.18 -21.81 8.97
N THR A 104 -4.02 -22.41 9.80
CA THR A 104 -4.54 -23.77 9.55
C THR A 104 -5.85 -23.69 8.78
N ASP A 105 -6.08 -24.66 7.90
CA ASP A 105 -7.34 -24.79 7.13
C ASP A 105 -7.72 -23.52 6.37
N LEU A 106 -6.71 -22.82 5.79
CA LEU A 106 -6.96 -21.65 4.95
C LEU A 106 -7.71 -22.09 3.69
N ALA A 107 -8.88 -21.49 3.45
CA ALA A 107 -9.70 -21.85 2.28
C ALA A 107 -9.04 -21.40 0.97
N SER A 108 -8.65 -20.13 0.90
CA SER A 108 -7.94 -19.56 -0.26
C SER A 108 -7.16 -18.31 0.11
N TYR A 109 -6.22 -17.94 -0.74
CA TYR A 109 -5.46 -16.69 -0.64
C TYR A 109 -5.63 -15.85 -1.90
N THR A 110 -6.01 -14.58 -1.72
CA THR A 110 -6.22 -13.62 -2.81
C THR A 110 -5.30 -12.41 -2.60
N PRO A 111 -4.10 -12.42 -3.19
CA PRO A 111 -3.26 -11.23 -3.24
C PRO A 111 -3.78 -10.24 -4.27
N ILE A 112 -3.77 -8.95 -3.91
CA ILE A 112 -4.15 -7.83 -4.77
C ILE A 112 -2.98 -6.90 -4.88
N ASP A 113 -2.55 -6.57 -6.09
CA ASP A 113 -1.49 -5.60 -6.34
C ASP A 113 -1.69 -4.93 -7.70
N ILE A 114 -1.23 -3.68 -7.83
CA ILE A 114 -1.27 -2.94 -9.09
C ILE A 114 -0.15 -3.40 -10.03
N SER A 115 0.98 -3.87 -9.50
CA SER A 115 2.10 -4.42 -10.26
C SER A 115 1.83 -5.88 -10.64
N SER A 116 1.20 -6.09 -11.81
CA SER A 116 0.83 -7.43 -12.28
C SER A 116 2.02 -8.38 -12.41
N ALA A 117 3.17 -7.92 -12.94
CA ALA A 117 4.35 -8.75 -13.14
C ALA A 117 4.88 -9.28 -11.79
N GLN A 118 5.03 -8.40 -10.79
CA GLN A 118 5.50 -8.78 -9.46
C GLN A 118 4.49 -9.68 -8.73
N LEU A 119 3.18 -9.41 -8.89
CA LEU A 119 2.10 -10.21 -8.32
C LEU A 119 2.16 -11.65 -8.80
N PHE A 120 2.21 -11.87 -10.12
CA PHE A 120 2.22 -13.24 -10.69
C PHE A 120 3.51 -13.99 -10.35
N ASP A 121 4.68 -13.34 -10.41
CA ASP A 121 5.96 -13.96 -10.00
C ASP A 121 5.93 -14.39 -8.52
N SER A 122 5.38 -13.53 -7.64
CA SER A 122 5.21 -13.86 -6.21
C SER A 122 4.25 -15.03 -6.00
N CYS A 123 3.14 -15.10 -6.75
CA CYS A 123 2.16 -16.17 -6.66
C CYS A 123 2.71 -17.51 -7.16
N GLU A 124 3.51 -17.52 -8.21
CA GLU A 124 4.17 -18.76 -8.70
C GLU A 124 5.10 -19.34 -7.63
N LYS A 125 5.89 -18.47 -6.99
CA LYS A 125 6.78 -18.89 -5.88
C LYS A 125 5.99 -19.41 -4.68
N LEU A 126 4.89 -18.72 -4.31
CA LEU A 126 4.01 -19.16 -3.22
C LEU A 126 3.32 -20.48 -3.53
N GLY A 127 2.85 -20.69 -4.77
CA GLY A 127 2.24 -21.96 -5.20
C GLY A 127 3.18 -23.14 -5.11
N THR A 128 4.50 -22.90 -5.28
CA THR A 128 5.53 -23.93 -5.08
C THR A 128 5.69 -24.29 -3.60
N ASP A 129 5.62 -23.28 -2.70
CA ASP A 129 5.78 -23.49 -1.25
C ASP A 129 4.50 -24.04 -0.60
N PHE A 130 3.33 -23.71 -1.15
CA PHE A 130 2.00 -24.08 -0.63
C PHE A 130 1.15 -24.77 -1.71
N PRO A 131 1.53 -25.98 -2.18
CA PRO A 131 0.89 -26.63 -3.34
C PRO A 131 -0.57 -27.04 -3.13
N ALA A 132 -1.05 -27.07 -1.89
CA ALA A 132 -2.44 -27.39 -1.56
C ALA A 132 -3.33 -26.12 -1.38
N LEU A 133 -2.74 -24.93 -1.41
CA LEU A 133 -3.45 -23.67 -1.22
C LEU A 133 -3.96 -23.15 -2.57
N GLU A 134 -5.25 -22.83 -2.63
CA GLU A 134 -5.83 -22.12 -3.77
C GLU A 134 -5.38 -20.66 -3.71
N ILE A 135 -4.58 -20.22 -4.70
CA ILE A 135 -4.08 -18.84 -4.82
C ILE A 135 -4.78 -18.18 -6.00
N LEU A 136 -5.46 -17.07 -5.73
CA LEU A 136 -6.33 -16.37 -6.67
C LEU A 136 -5.84 -14.91 -6.84
N PRO A 137 -4.77 -14.65 -7.61
CA PRO A 137 -4.23 -13.31 -7.77
C PRO A 137 -5.19 -12.37 -8.50
N LEU A 138 -5.26 -11.11 -8.03
CA LEU A 138 -6.06 -10.05 -8.63
C LEU A 138 -5.18 -8.83 -8.92
N ALA A 139 -4.83 -8.62 -10.19
CA ALA A 139 -4.12 -7.42 -10.62
C ALA A 139 -5.12 -6.26 -10.72
N ALA A 140 -5.13 -5.37 -9.73
CA ALA A 140 -6.07 -4.27 -9.65
C ALA A 140 -5.56 -3.13 -8.74
N ASP A 141 -6.05 -1.92 -9.00
CA ASP A 141 -5.99 -0.82 -8.04
C ASP A 141 -7.03 -1.05 -6.94
N TYR A 142 -6.59 -1.37 -5.73
CA TYR A 142 -7.47 -1.64 -4.60
C TYR A 142 -8.20 -0.38 -4.07
N THR A 143 -7.88 0.79 -4.60
CA THR A 143 -8.62 2.02 -4.28
C THR A 143 -9.95 2.09 -5.02
N ASP A 144 -10.11 1.32 -6.09
CA ASP A 144 -11.35 1.16 -6.85
C ASP A 144 -12.30 0.10 -6.24
N SER A 145 -13.44 -0.10 -6.89
CA SER A 145 -14.37 -1.18 -6.52
C SER A 145 -13.79 -2.53 -6.97
N LEU A 146 -13.64 -3.46 -6.05
CA LEU A 146 -13.09 -4.79 -6.32
C LEU A 146 -14.19 -5.85 -6.37
N GLN A 147 -14.05 -6.75 -7.34
CA GLN A 147 -14.74 -8.05 -7.33
C GLN A 147 -13.69 -9.14 -7.11
N LEU A 148 -13.80 -9.85 -6.00
CA LEU A 148 -12.88 -10.97 -5.73
C LEU A 148 -13.13 -12.09 -6.73
N PRO A 149 -12.07 -12.78 -7.20
CA PRO A 149 -12.22 -13.98 -8.01
C PRO A 149 -13.08 -15.02 -7.29
N GLU A 150 -13.81 -15.83 -8.04
CA GLU A 150 -14.53 -16.97 -7.48
C GLU A 150 -13.53 -17.99 -6.92
N SER A 151 -13.84 -18.57 -5.76
CA SER A 151 -13.06 -19.63 -5.12
C SER A 151 -13.84 -20.93 -5.18
N GLU A 152 -13.14 -22.03 -5.50
CA GLU A 152 -13.72 -23.38 -5.46
C GLU A 152 -13.85 -23.90 -4.01
N MET A 153 -13.10 -23.29 -3.09
CA MET A 153 -13.05 -23.69 -1.69
C MET A 153 -14.03 -22.81 -0.86
N PRO A 154 -14.98 -23.42 -0.14
CA PRO A 154 -15.90 -22.67 0.71
C PRO A 154 -15.14 -22.07 1.89
N ALA A 155 -15.24 -20.75 2.05
CA ALA A 155 -14.69 -20.05 3.20
C ALA A 155 -15.77 -19.76 4.25
N GLN A 156 -15.42 -19.90 5.52
CA GLN A 156 -16.32 -19.55 6.63
C GLN A 156 -16.39 -18.03 6.86
N LYS A 157 -15.30 -17.34 6.56
CA LYS A 157 -15.15 -15.88 6.69
C LYS A 157 -14.05 -15.35 5.77
N VAL A 158 -14.10 -14.05 5.52
CA VAL A 158 -13.06 -13.32 4.81
C VAL A 158 -12.23 -12.51 5.82
N VAL A 159 -10.92 -12.66 5.75
CA VAL A 159 -9.98 -11.84 6.53
C VAL A 159 -9.10 -11.06 5.57
N ALA A 160 -9.12 -9.74 5.70
CA ALA A 160 -8.24 -8.85 4.97
C ALA A 160 -6.88 -8.75 5.67
N PHE A 161 -5.80 -8.63 4.89
CA PHE A 161 -4.47 -8.30 5.38
C PHE A 161 -3.96 -7.05 4.67
N PHE A 162 -3.64 -6.01 5.43
CA PHE A 162 -3.18 -4.73 4.91
C PHE A 162 -1.93 -4.26 5.64
N PRO A 163 -0.75 -4.79 5.25
CA PRO A 163 0.52 -4.49 5.90
C PRO A 163 1.14 -3.17 5.45
N GLY A 164 2.31 -2.84 6.04
CA GLY A 164 3.20 -1.78 5.56
C GLY A 164 2.81 -0.37 6.00
N SER A 165 1.76 -0.22 6.80
CA SER A 165 1.16 1.10 7.11
C SER A 165 0.68 1.87 5.87
N THR A 166 0.34 1.16 4.80
CA THR A 166 -0.16 1.71 3.54
C THR A 166 -1.45 2.53 3.74
N ILE A 167 -2.20 2.26 4.81
CA ILE A 167 -3.33 3.12 5.25
C ILE A 167 -2.93 4.58 5.50
N GLY A 168 -1.66 4.83 5.80
CA GLY A 168 -1.11 6.17 5.97
C GLY A 168 -1.04 6.98 4.68
N ASN A 169 -1.13 6.35 3.52
CA ASN A 169 -1.08 7.03 2.23
C ASN A 169 -2.41 7.70 1.85
N PHE A 170 -3.47 7.39 2.60
CA PHE A 170 -4.79 7.97 2.39
C PHE A 170 -5.03 9.20 3.26
N GLU A 171 -5.69 10.20 2.70
CA GLU A 171 -6.29 11.28 3.51
C GLU A 171 -7.31 10.68 4.51
N PRO A 172 -7.54 11.30 5.68
CA PRO A 172 -8.37 10.70 6.72
C PRO A 172 -9.78 10.28 6.27
N HIS A 173 -10.39 11.03 5.36
CA HIS A 173 -11.71 10.69 4.82
C HIS A 173 -11.65 9.52 3.82
N GLU A 174 -10.57 9.42 3.05
CA GLU A 174 -10.31 8.31 2.14
C GLU A 174 -9.98 7.02 2.91
N ALA A 175 -9.12 7.14 3.95
CA ALA A 175 -8.80 6.03 4.84
C ALA A 175 -10.06 5.44 5.48
N ARG A 176 -10.98 6.29 5.95
CA ARG A 176 -12.28 5.84 6.49
C ARG A 176 -13.10 5.11 5.44
N SER A 177 -13.20 5.68 4.23
CA SER A 177 -13.98 5.09 3.14
C SER A 177 -13.39 3.76 2.68
N PHE A 178 -12.05 3.67 2.60
CA PHE A 178 -11.35 2.45 2.26
C PHE A 178 -11.57 1.35 3.31
N LEU A 179 -11.37 1.66 4.59
CA LEU A 179 -11.64 0.72 5.69
C LEU A 179 -13.10 0.26 5.69
N HIS A 180 -14.05 1.15 5.41
CA HIS A 180 -15.46 0.77 5.31
C HIS A 180 -15.70 -0.23 4.17
N ARG A 181 -15.07 -0.03 2.98
CA ARG A 181 -15.16 -1.00 1.88
C ARG A 181 -14.58 -2.37 2.28
N ILE A 182 -13.45 -2.39 3.01
CA ILE A 182 -12.89 -3.63 3.54
C ILE A 182 -13.87 -4.29 4.53
N ALA A 183 -14.52 -3.52 5.42
CA ALA A 183 -15.51 -4.07 6.33
C ALA A 183 -16.69 -4.72 5.60
N CYS A 184 -17.19 -4.07 4.54
CA CYS A 184 -18.23 -4.63 3.67
C CYS A 184 -17.77 -5.89 2.93
N LEU A 185 -16.50 -5.92 2.45
CA LEU A 185 -15.90 -7.07 1.77
C LEU A 185 -15.75 -8.27 2.72
N CYS A 186 -15.26 -8.04 3.93
CA CYS A 186 -15.06 -9.09 4.94
C CYS A 186 -16.39 -9.63 5.48
N GLY A 187 -17.41 -8.78 5.54
CA GLY A 187 -18.73 -9.15 6.02
C GLY A 187 -18.76 -9.50 7.51
N ARG A 188 -19.93 -9.97 7.97
CA ARG A 188 -20.11 -10.43 9.36
C ARG A 188 -19.13 -11.58 9.64
N ASP A 189 -18.56 -11.60 10.84
CA ASP A 189 -17.57 -12.59 11.30
C ASP A 189 -16.20 -12.50 10.62
N GLY A 190 -16.03 -11.59 9.64
CA GLY A 190 -14.77 -11.27 9.02
C GLY A 190 -13.92 -10.30 9.83
N GLY A 191 -12.71 -10.03 9.36
CA GLY A 191 -11.78 -9.14 10.05
C GLY A 191 -10.69 -8.57 9.16
N LEU A 192 -9.88 -7.70 9.76
CA LEU A 192 -8.75 -7.04 9.10
C LEU A 192 -7.51 -7.12 10.01
N LEU A 193 -6.45 -7.73 9.51
CA LEU A 193 -5.11 -7.61 10.09
C LEU A 193 -4.42 -6.44 9.40
N ILE A 194 -4.01 -5.42 10.16
CA ILE A 194 -3.47 -4.18 9.59
C ILE A 194 -2.21 -3.72 10.30
N GLY A 195 -1.23 -3.28 9.52
CA GLY A 195 -0.03 -2.60 9.99
C GLY A 195 -0.23 -1.10 10.07
N VAL A 196 0.16 -0.47 11.19
CA VAL A 196 -0.03 0.96 11.42
C VAL A 196 1.21 1.58 12.03
N ASP A 197 1.81 2.53 11.35
CA ASP A 197 2.96 3.28 11.81
C ASP A 197 2.54 4.34 12.83
N LEU A 198 3.22 4.36 13.99
CA LEU A 198 2.84 5.18 15.13
C LEU A 198 3.55 6.54 15.11
N ILE A 199 2.93 7.54 15.73
CA ILE A 199 3.55 8.86 15.98
C ILE A 199 4.78 8.69 16.87
N LYS A 200 5.88 9.30 16.47
CA LYS A 200 7.18 9.25 17.16
C LYS A 200 8.04 10.48 16.87
N ASP A 201 9.29 10.44 17.30
CA ASP A 201 10.26 11.51 17.08
C ASP A 201 10.37 11.92 15.60
N ARG A 202 10.29 13.24 15.34
CA ARG A 202 10.31 13.84 14.01
C ARG A 202 11.54 13.43 13.20
N ARG A 203 12.73 13.43 13.85
CA ARG A 203 14.00 13.13 13.15
C ARG A 203 14.00 11.69 12.63
N ARG A 204 13.43 10.77 13.42
CA ARG A 204 13.30 9.37 13.00
C ARG A 204 12.34 9.23 11.83
N LEU A 205 11.21 9.94 11.87
CA LEU A 205 10.23 9.92 10.79
C LEU A 205 10.84 10.48 9.50
N GLU A 206 11.44 11.66 9.55
CA GLU A 206 12.05 12.29 8.37
C GLU A 206 13.21 11.47 7.81
N ALA A 207 14.05 10.86 8.66
CA ALA A 207 15.17 10.02 8.22
C ALA A 207 14.70 8.78 7.45
N ALA A 208 13.55 8.18 7.83
CA ALA A 208 13.01 7.00 7.16
C ALA A 208 12.57 7.28 5.72
N TYR A 209 12.21 8.54 5.42
CA TYR A 209 11.79 8.98 4.08
C TYR A 209 12.81 9.86 3.37
N ASN A 210 14.00 10.03 3.95
CA ASN A 210 15.08 10.88 3.42
C ASN A 210 16.44 10.27 3.79
N ASP A 211 16.66 9.04 3.33
CA ASP A 211 17.83 8.23 3.62
C ASP A 211 19.12 8.84 3.07
N ARG A 212 20.24 8.56 3.74
CA ARG A 212 21.55 9.10 3.36
C ARG A 212 22.10 8.55 2.03
N LYS A 213 21.62 7.37 1.59
CA LYS A 213 22.03 6.77 0.32
C LYS A 213 21.29 7.36 -0.87
N GLY A 214 20.18 8.09 -0.62
CA GLY A 214 19.36 8.71 -1.66
C GLY A 214 18.46 7.74 -2.42
N VAL A 215 18.19 6.56 -1.87
CA VAL A 215 17.32 5.56 -2.51
C VAL A 215 15.87 6.06 -2.55
N THR A 216 15.40 6.65 -1.44
CA THR A 216 14.05 7.25 -1.39
C THR A 216 13.94 8.45 -2.35
N ALA A 217 15.02 9.24 -2.50
CA ALA A 217 15.04 10.31 -3.47
C ALA A 217 14.93 9.78 -4.92
N ALA A 218 15.63 8.68 -5.24
CA ALA A 218 15.52 8.03 -6.54
C ALA A 218 14.12 7.46 -6.78
N PHE A 219 13.52 6.83 -5.77
CA PHE A 219 12.14 6.34 -5.82
C PHE A 219 11.14 7.46 -6.09
N ASN A 220 11.27 8.58 -5.39
CA ASN A 220 10.38 9.72 -5.58
C ASN A 220 10.53 10.36 -6.97
N LEU A 221 11.77 10.56 -7.44
CA LEU A 221 12.03 11.10 -8.78
C LEU A 221 11.58 10.15 -9.91
N ASN A 222 11.44 8.86 -9.63
CA ASN A 222 11.03 7.88 -10.63
C ASN A 222 9.66 8.20 -11.25
N VAL A 223 8.73 8.83 -10.51
CA VAL A 223 7.42 9.21 -11.06
C VAL A 223 7.56 10.21 -12.23
N LEU A 224 8.53 11.14 -12.15
CA LEU A 224 8.80 12.07 -13.25
C LEU A 224 9.50 11.36 -14.42
N THR A 225 10.40 10.43 -14.13
CA THR A 225 11.02 9.55 -15.14
C THR A 225 9.94 8.77 -15.89
N ARG A 226 9.01 8.20 -15.17
CA ARG A 226 7.86 7.48 -15.72
C ARG A 226 6.99 8.39 -16.58
N ALA A 227 6.66 9.59 -16.08
CA ALA A 227 5.87 10.56 -16.85
C ALA A 227 6.56 10.94 -18.18
N ASN A 228 7.88 11.18 -18.17
CA ASN A 228 8.63 11.44 -19.38
C ASN A 228 8.58 10.26 -20.35
N ARG A 229 8.76 9.03 -19.85
CA ARG A 229 8.80 7.82 -20.68
C ARG A 229 7.43 7.46 -21.25
N GLU A 230 6.37 7.51 -20.43
CA GLU A 230 5.06 6.97 -20.78
C GLU A 230 4.09 8.01 -21.34
N LEU A 231 4.22 9.27 -20.91
CA LEU A 231 3.33 10.36 -21.30
C LEU A 231 4.01 11.38 -22.24
N GLY A 232 5.31 11.24 -22.50
CA GLY A 232 6.06 12.15 -23.36
C GLY A 232 6.22 13.56 -22.76
N SER A 233 6.25 13.68 -21.43
CA SER A 233 6.56 14.94 -20.78
C SER A 233 8.07 15.24 -20.83
N ASP A 234 8.46 16.48 -20.51
CA ASP A 234 9.83 16.97 -20.58
C ASP A 234 10.38 17.43 -19.21
N PHE A 235 9.98 16.77 -18.11
CA PHE A 235 10.56 17.08 -16.81
C PHE A 235 12.08 16.96 -16.83
N ASP A 236 12.78 18.06 -16.52
CA ASP A 236 14.22 18.01 -16.23
C ASP A 236 14.43 17.51 -14.80
N LEU A 237 14.77 16.23 -14.66
CA LEU A 237 14.95 15.58 -13.35
C LEU A 237 16.02 16.26 -12.49
N SER A 238 17.06 16.85 -13.10
CA SER A 238 18.14 17.56 -12.40
C SER A 238 17.66 18.86 -11.74
N SER A 239 16.54 19.40 -12.24
CA SER A 239 15.89 20.62 -11.75
C SER A 239 14.91 20.37 -10.63
N PHE A 240 14.73 19.12 -10.20
CA PHE A 240 13.95 18.76 -9.01
C PHE A 240 14.84 18.16 -7.92
N ARG A 241 14.46 18.35 -6.69
CA ARG A 241 15.07 17.69 -5.54
C ARG A 241 13.98 17.02 -4.69
N HIS A 242 14.29 15.85 -4.20
CA HIS A 242 13.47 15.19 -3.19
C HIS A 242 13.56 15.94 -1.85
N GLN A 243 12.44 15.98 -1.15
CA GLN A 243 12.33 16.42 0.22
C GLN A 243 11.25 15.60 0.92
N ALA A 244 11.53 15.13 2.13
CA ALA A 244 10.53 14.55 3.02
C ALA A 244 10.46 15.40 4.29
N ILE A 245 9.25 15.81 4.69
CA ILE A 245 9.01 16.60 5.89
C ILE A 245 7.91 15.94 6.73
N TYR A 246 8.01 16.06 8.04
CA TYR A 246 6.95 15.68 8.96
C TYR A 246 6.13 16.91 9.34
N ASP A 247 4.86 16.92 8.93
CA ASP A 247 3.87 17.90 9.36
C ASP A 247 3.27 17.42 10.69
N GLU A 248 3.67 18.04 11.79
CA GLU A 248 3.19 17.70 13.13
C GLU A 248 1.71 18.03 13.34
N ALA A 249 1.20 19.07 12.69
CA ALA A 249 -0.20 19.48 12.83
C ALA A 249 -1.15 18.46 12.19
N LEU A 250 -0.77 17.94 11.04
CA LEU A 250 -1.52 16.90 10.33
C LEU A 250 -1.11 15.49 10.76
N GLY A 251 0.07 15.32 11.36
CA GLY A 251 0.59 14.03 11.81
C GLY A 251 1.00 13.13 10.65
N ARG A 252 1.61 13.68 9.60
CA ARG A 252 2.00 12.95 8.40
C ARG A 252 3.37 13.32 7.87
N ILE A 253 4.05 12.39 7.23
CA ILE A 253 5.13 12.68 6.30
C ILE A 253 4.52 13.12 4.97
N GLU A 254 5.15 14.11 4.36
CA GLU A 254 4.92 14.49 2.97
C GLU A 254 6.19 14.28 2.17
N MET A 255 6.13 13.46 1.13
CA MET A 255 7.19 13.38 0.14
C MET A 255 6.92 14.40 -0.95
N ARG A 256 7.93 15.20 -1.25
CA ARG A 256 7.86 16.32 -2.18
C ARG A 256 8.95 16.25 -3.23
N LEU A 257 8.64 16.68 -4.45
CA LEU A 257 9.59 17.01 -5.49
C LEU A 257 9.61 18.52 -5.66
N VAL A 258 10.67 19.17 -5.21
CA VAL A 258 10.80 20.63 -5.13
C VAL A 258 11.60 21.14 -6.32
N SER A 259 11.04 22.09 -7.05
CA SER A 259 11.72 22.74 -8.19
C SER A 259 12.88 23.61 -7.69
N ARG A 260 14.05 23.46 -8.29
CA ARG A 260 15.28 24.19 -7.94
C ARG A 260 15.38 25.55 -8.63
N ARG A 261 14.52 25.80 -9.62
CA ARG A 261 14.50 27.02 -10.44
C ARG A 261 13.13 27.22 -11.07
N PRO A 262 12.79 28.43 -11.51
CA PRO A 262 11.64 28.62 -12.38
C PRO A 262 11.79 27.82 -13.66
N GLN A 263 10.76 27.04 -14.04
CA GLN A 263 10.76 26.19 -15.24
C GLN A 263 9.35 25.97 -15.75
N LEU A 264 9.26 25.66 -17.03
CA LEU A 264 8.05 25.24 -17.70
C LEU A 264 8.18 23.77 -18.08
N VAL A 265 7.17 22.98 -17.80
CA VAL A 265 7.13 21.55 -18.15
C VAL A 265 5.96 21.33 -19.07
N SER A 266 6.23 20.67 -20.20
CA SER A 266 5.23 20.30 -21.19
C SER A 266 4.76 18.86 -20.96
N LEU A 267 3.45 18.66 -21.05
CA LEU A 267 2.81 17.33 -21.04
C LEU A 267 1.73 17.34 -22.13
N ALA A 268 1.96 16.66 -23.22
CA ALA A 268 1.14 16.72 -24.43
C ALA A 268 0.93 18.18 -24.89
N ASN A 269 -0.31 18.67 -24.93
CA ASN A 269 -0.65 20.04 -25.34
C ASN A 269 -0.84 21.01 -24.16
N GLN A 270 -0.35 20.66 -22.98
CA GLN A 270 -0.46 21.46 -21.76
C GLN A 270 0.91 21.87 -21.26
N GLU A 271 1.01 23.06 -20.69
CA GLU A 271 2.22 23.59 -20.07
C GLU A 271 1.97 23.88 -18.60
N PHE A 272 2.90 23.45 -17.74
CA PHE A 272 2.83 23.63 -16.31
C PHE A 272 4.03 24.43 -15.82
N PHE A 273 3.77 25.61 -15.27
CA PHE A 273 4.81 26.44 -14.68
C PHE A 273 5.12 25.98 -13.26
N PHE A 274 6.41 25.94 -12.95
CA PHE A 274 6.95 25.75 -11.61
C PHE A 274 7.81 26.95 -11.23
N GLY A 275 7.49 27.61 -10.13
CA GLY A 275 8.38 28.59 -9.51
C GLY A 275 9.56 27.93 -8.81
N GLU A 276 10.58 28.70 -8.46
CA GLU A 276 11.63 28.23 -7.56
C GLU A 276 11.02 27.89 -6.19
N ASP A 277 11.44 26.76 -5.60
CA ASP A 277 10.89 26.17 -4.37
C ASP A 277 9.42 25.75 -4.43
N GLU A 278 8.73 25.89 -5.55
CA GLU A 278 7.44 25.26 -5.75
C GLU A 278 7.61 23.74 -5.81
N TYR A 279 6.63 22.99 -5.28
CA TYR A 279 6.77 21.55 -5.17
C TYR A 279 5.52 20.78 -5.61
N ILE A 280 5.77 19.52 -5.96
CA ILE A 280 4.74 18.51 -6.18
C ILE A 280 4.74 17.60 -4.95
N THR A 281 3.59 17.40 -4.32
CA THR A 281 3.43 16.35 -3.31
C THR A 281 3.18 15.02 -4.01
N THR A 282 4.00 14.02 -3.73
CA THR A 282 3.95 12.71 -4.38
C THR A 282 3.42 11.61 -3.49
N GLU A 283 3.54 11.78 -2.17
CA GLU A 283 3.04 10.81 -1.19
C GLU A 283 2.76 11.50 0.14
N TYR A 284 1.68 11.07 0.79
CA TYR A 284 1.45 11.26 2.21
C TYR A 284 1.74 9.96 2.96
N SER A 285 2.18 10.08 4.20
CA SER A 285 2.26 8.93 5.10
C SER A 285 1.85 9.34 6.50
N TYR A 286 0.56 9.20 6.79
CA TYR A 286 -0.03 9.51 8.09
C TYR A 286 0.47 8.57 9.17
N LYS A 287 0.75 9.15 10.33
CA LYS A 287 1.15 8.43 11.55
C LYS A 287 0.04 8.55 12.58
N TYR A 288 -0.20 7.47 13.28
CA TYR A 288 -1.35 7.39 14.18
C TYR A 288 -0.91 7.20 15.63
N SER A 289 -1.67 7.76 16.58
CA SER A 289 -1.71 7.21 17.93
C SER A 289 -2.71 6.05 17.96
N LEU A 290 -2.54 5.09 18.88
CA LEU A 290 -3.49 3.99 19.01
C LEU A 290 -4.93 4.48 19.17
N PRO A 291 -5.24 5.48 20.04
CA PRO A 291 -6.62 6.00 20.15
C PRO A 291 -7.13 6.65 18.86
N LYS A 292 -6.28 7.40 18.13
CA LYS A 292 -6.68 8.03 16.86
C LYS A 292 -7.03 6.98 15.82
N PHE A 293 -6.23 5.91 15.72
CA PHE A 293 -6.51 4.82 14.79
C PHE A 293 -7.76 4.00 15.21
N THR A 294 -7.93 3.72 16.51
CA THR A 294 -9.15 3.08 17.03
C THR A 294 -10.40 3.84 16.63
N ASN A 295 -10.41 5.17 16.80
CA ASN A 295 -11.55 6.01 16.39
C ASN A 295 -11.81 5.95 14.88
N LEU A 296 -10.76 5.95 14.05
CA LEU A 296 -10.87 5.79 12.61
C LEU A 296 -11.50 4.42 12.25
N ALA A 297 -10.97 3.33 12.81
CA ALA A 297 -11.47 1.98 12.60
C ALA A 297 -12.96 1.85 13.00
N GLN A 298 -13.33 2.37 14.18
CA GLN A 298 -14.70 2.36 14.65
C GLN A 298 -15.65 3.14 13.73
N SER A 299 -15.20 4.29 13.23
CA SER A 299 -16.00 5.10 12.29
C SER A 299 -16.20 4.42 10.93
N ALA A 300 -15.37 3.42 10.61
CA ALA A 300 -15.41 2.64 9.37
C ALA A 300 -16.15 1.29 9.53
N GLY A 301 -16.65 0.96 10.72
CA GLY A 301 -17.41 -0.27 10.95
C GLY A 301 -16.59 -1.41 11.55
N PHE A 302 -15.42 -1.14 12.08
CA PHE A 302 -14.58 -2.11 12.77
C PHE A 302 -14.58 -1.91 14.30
N GLU A 303 -14.23 -2.97 15.02
CA GLU A 303 -13.85 -2.95 16.42
C GLU A 303 -12.41 -3.47 16.54
N VAL A 304 -11.55 -2.77 17.29
CA VAL A 304 -10.17 -3.21 17.55
C VAL A 304 -10.20 -4.31 18.59
N LEU A 305 -9.85 -5.54 18.22
CA LEU A 305 -9.87 -6.70 19.11
C LEU A 305 -8.49 -6.98 19.73
N ASN A 306 -7.43 -6.90 18.93
CA ASN A 306 -6.07 -7.15 19.39
C ASN A 306 -5.11 -6.08 18.85
N VAL A 307 -4.08 -5.77 19.65
CA VAL A 307 -3.03 -4.81 19.29
C VAL A 307 -1.68 -5.35 19.74
N TRP A 308 -0.77 -5.54 18.79
CA TRP A 308 0.62 -5.92 19.04
C TRP A 308 1.52 -4.74 18.68
N VAL A 309 2.42 -4.35 19.59
CA VAL A 309 3.29 -3.18 19.45
C VAL A 309 4.72 -3.60 19.76
N ASP A 310 5.68 -3.09 19.01
CA ASP A 310 7.09 -3.30 19.33
C ASP A 310 7.50 -2.59 20.63
N SER A 311 8.58 -3.04 21.25
CA SER A 311 9.07 -2.53 22.54
C SER A 311 9.37 -1.02 22.54
N ASN A 312 9.70 -0.45 21.38
CA ASN A 312 10.01 0.97 21.22
C ASN A 312 8.76 1.80 20.79
N LYS A 313 7.60 1.16 20.67
CA LYS A 313 6.34 1.79 20.23
C LYS A 313 6.46 2.52 18.90
N LEU A 314 7.18 1.93 17.96
CA LEU A 314 7.35 2.51 16.63
C LEU A 314 6.21 2.15 15.69
N PHE A 315 5.68 0.93 15.84
CA PHE A 315 4.71 0.35 14.91
C PHE A 315 3.71 -0.52 15.67
N SER A 316 2.53 -0.69 15.12
CA SER A 316 1.55 -1.65 15.63
C SER A 316 1.02 -2.53 14.52
N VAL A 317 0.79 -3.80 14.81
CA VAL A 317 -0.07 -4.69 14.05
C VAL A 317 -1.36 -4.83 14.84
N GLN A 318 -2.51 -4.69 14.19
CA GLN A 318 -3.80 -4.71 14.86
C GLN A 318 -4.74 -5.69 14.15
N TYR A 319 -5.55 -6.42 14.92
CA TYR A 319 -6.64 -7.20 14.38
C TYR A 319 -7.97 -6.53 14.71
N LEU A 320 -8.74 -6.27 13.67
CA LEU A 320 -10.02 -5.58 13.73
C LEU A 320 -11.13 -6.56 13.33
N GLY A 321 -12.15 -6.70 14.16
CA GLY A 321 -13.37 -7.45 13.82
C GLY A 321 -14.40 -6.53 13.16
N VAL A 322 -15.14 -7.05 12.18
CA VAL A 322 -16.25 -6.31 11.58
C VAL A 322 -17.43 -6.23 12.57
N ARG A 323 -17.94 -5.02 12.80
CA ARG A 323 -19.07 -4.81 13.70
C ARG A 323 -20.35 -5.36 13.11
N SER A 324 -21.24 -5.87 13.97
CA SER A 324 -22.50 -6.51 13.57
C SER A 324 -23.50 -5.56 12.88
N ASP A 325 -23.33 -4.23 13.05
CA ASP A 325 -24.20 -3.20 12.46
C ASP A 325 -23.76 -2.75 11.05
N VAL A 326 -22.65 -3.29 10.51
CA VAL A 326 -22.23 -3.03 9.13
C VAL A 326 -23.15 -3.75 8.17
N ALA A 327 -23.76 -2.99 7.24
CA ALA A 327 -24.59 -3.55 6.18
C ALA A 327 -23.73 -4.37 5.22
N VAL A 328 -23.97 -5.65 5.11
CA VAL A 328 -23.36 -6.52 4.11
C VAL A 328 -24.17 -6.38 2.82
N ASN A 329 -23.59 -5.77 1.80
CA ASN A 329 -24.17 -5.87 0.45
C ASN A 329 -24.05 -7.33 0.00
N ARG A 330 -25.20 -8.01 -0.09
CA ARG A 330 -25.33 -9.37 -0.65
C ARG A 330 -25.34 -9.30 -2.17
#